data_4b71be18e4f2191d665adf666b3fbcb2
#
_entry.id   4b71be18e4f2191d665adf666b3fbcb2
#
_cell.length_a   1.000
_cell.length_b   1.000
_cell.length_c   1.000
_cell.angle_alpha   90.00
_cell.angle_beta   90.00
_cell.angle_gamma   90.00
#
_symmetry.space_group_name_H-M   'P 1'
#
loop_
_entity.id
_entity.type
_entity.pdbx_description
1 polymer ?
#
loop_
_entity_poly.entity_id
_entity_poly.type
_entity_poly.pdbx_seq_one_letter_code
_entity_poly.pdbx_strand_id
1 'polypeptide(L)'
;GAASLVVITGGLPEGETDLFAVRERALEGFHRLIEPARASGVRLAFEPLHPMVCGGRSVISRVADALDFLDALNTDDVFGLAVDSYAVWWDLDLAASLRRAGPRLLHFHVSDWLRDTEDVRFDRGMPGDGVIDNRRLREWMEDAGFRGPVEVEIFSEKNWWRRDPDDVVRTILDRRAEFL
;
A
#
# COMPACT_ATOMS: atom_id res chain seq x y z
N GLY A 1 11.36 8.36 16.70
CA GLY A 1 11.54 8.99 15.42
C GLY A 1 11.20 8.04 14.29
N ALA A 2 10.07 8.27 13.61
CA ALA A 2 9.75 7.57 12.39
C ALA A 2 10.50 8.22 11.22
N ALA A 3 11.00 7.42 10.27
CA ALA A 3 11.63 7.91 9.04
C ALA A 3 10.57 8.29 7.99
N SER A 4 9.42 7.62 8.02
CA SER A 4 8.31 7.86 7.11
C SER A 4 6.97 7.57 7.78
N LEU A 5 5.90 8.10 7.19
CA LEU A 5 4.51 7.90 7.62
C LEU A 5 3.67 7.51 6.39
N VAL A 6 2.92 6.43 6.50
CA VAL A 6 1.98 6.02 5.46
C VAL A 6 0.76 6.94 5.46
N VAL A 7 0.38 7.42 4.28
CA VAL A 7 -0.76 8.33 4.09
C VAL A 7 -1.66 7.84 2.96
N ILE A 8 -2.96 8.06 3.12
CA ILE A 8 -4.00 7.73 2.12
C ILE A 8 -4.85 8.96 1.82
N THR A 9 -5.57 8.95 0.69
CA THR A 9 -6.41 10.11 0.29
C THR A 9 -7.68 10.28 1.11
N GLY A 10 -8.16 9.24 1.77
CA GLY A 10 -9.55 9.14 2.17
C GLY A 10 -10.46 8.68 1.02
N GLY A 11 -11.66 8.23 1.35
CA GLY A 11 -12.68 7.82 0.39
C GLY A 11 -13.56 8.99 -0.09
N LEU A 12 -14.65 8.65 -0.75
CA LEU A 12 -15.69 9.62 -1.14
C LEU A 12 -16.40 10.14 0.12
N PRO A 13 -16.51 11.47 0.30
CA PRO A 13 -17.39 12.03 1.33
C PRO A 13 -18.84 11.62 1.15
N GLU A 14 -19.61 11.62 2.23
CA GLU A 14 -21.03 11.30 2.17
C GLU A 14 -21.78 12.22 1.18
N GLY A 15 -22.56 11.62 0.30
CA GLY A 15 -23.32 12.34 -0.74
C GLY A 15 -22.50 12.79 -1.95
N GLU A 16 -21.20 12.61 -1.94
CA GLU A 16 -20.35 12.94 -3.08
C GLU A 16 -20.27 11.77 -4.08
N THR A 17 -20.41 12.08 -5.36
CA THR A 17 -20.35 11.11 -6.46
C THR A 17 -19.30 11.45 -7.52
N ASP A 18 -18.75 12.66 -7.49
CA ASP A 18 -17.70 13.09 -8.41
C ASP A 18 -16.31 12.69 -7.93
N LEU A 19 -15.85 11.52 -8.41
CA LEU A 19 -14.54 10.98 -8.07
C LEU A 19 -13.39 11.92 -8.49
N PHE A 20 -13.54 12.63 -9.62
CA PHE A 20 -12.49 13.54 -10.10
C PHE A 20 -12.35 14.76 -9.18
N ALA A 21 -13.45 15.37 -8.80
CA ALA A 21 -13.44 16.50 -7.86
C ALA A 21 -12.86 16.09 -6.48
N VAL A 22 -13.12 14.84 -6.03
CA VAL A 22 -12.53 14.34 -4.76
C VAL A 22 -11.02 14.14 -4.89
N ARG A 23 -10.53 13.63 -6.04
CA ARG A 23 -9.09 13.50 -6.30
C ARG A 23 -8.39 14.87 -6.31
N GLU A 24 -8.98 15.89 -6.92
CA GLU A 24 -8.44 17.26 -6.91
C GLU A 24 -8.36 17.82 -5.48
N ARG A 25 -9.41 17.66 -4.68
CA ARG A 25 -9.38 18.07 -3.27
C ARG A 25 -8.33 17.30 -2.43
N ALA A 26 -8.15 16.02 -2.74
CA ALA A 26 -7.08 15.22 -2.10
C ALA A 26 -5.71 15.80 -2.45
N LEU A 27 -5.47 16.18 -3.71
CA LEU A 27 -4.22 16.79 -4.14
C LEU A 27 -3.94 18.09 -3.39
N GLU A 28 -4.93 18.95 -3.23
CA GLU A 28 -4.83 20.17 -2.42
C GLU A 28 -4.51 19.86 -0.95
N GLY A 29 -5.10 18.78 -0.40
CA GLY A 29 -4.82 18.30 0.94
C GLY A 29 -3.35 17.87 1.11
N PHE A 30 -2.84 17.13 0.15
CA PHE A 30 -1.45 16.68 0.14
C PHE A 30 -0.45 17.85 -0.02
N HIS A 31 -0.76 18.87 -0.81
CA HIS A 31 0.05 20.09 -0.87
C HIS A 31 0.26 20.73 0.50
N ARG A 32 -0.74 20.70 1.39
CA ARG A 32 -0.64 21.24 2.75
C ARG A 32 0.27 20.44 3.67
N LEU A 33 0.58 19.18 3.32
CA LEU A 33 1.45 18.31 4.10
C LEU A 33 2.95 18.53 3.78
N ILE A 34 3.28 19.19 2.67
CA ILE A 34 4.66 19.34 2.18
C ILE A 34 5.55 20.02 3.22
N GLU A 35 5.18 21.23 3.64
CA GLU A 35 6.01 22.00 4.58
C GLU A 35 6.11 21.37 5.97
N PRO A 36 5.02 20.85 6.59
CA PRO A 36 5.14 20.10 7.84
C PRO A 36 6.05 18.86 7.74
N ALA A 37 5.98 18.12 6.62
CA ALA A 37 6.84 16.95 6.42
C ALA A 37 8.31 17.35 6.29
N ARG A 38 8.64 18.38 5.51
CA ARG A 38 9.99 18.92 5.41
C ARG A 38 10.53 19.38 6.76
N ALA A 39 9.72 20.13 7.51
CA ALA A 39 10.11 20.65 8.82
C ALA A 39 10.37 19.53 9.84
N SER A 40 9.64 18.41 9.74
CA SER A 40 9.81 17.25 10.63
C SER A 40 10.91 16.29 10.19
N GLY A 41 11.36 16.36 8.94
CA GLY A 41 12.27 15.39 8.32
C GLY A 41 11.65 14.00 8.11
N VAL A 42 10.31 13.88 8.15
CA VAL A 42 9.58 12.63 7.95
C VAL A 42 9.05 12.58 6.53
N ARG A 43 9.38 11.52 5.78
CA ARG A 43 8.82 11.30 4.44
C ARG A 43 7.39 10.76 4.52
N LEU A 44 6.59 11.08 3.52
CA LEU A 44 5.20 10.61 3.41
C LEU A 44 5.11 9.51 2.34
N ALA A 45 4.77 8.32 2.76
CA ALA A 45 4.60 7.16 1.89
C ALA A 45 3.12 7.06 1.49
N PHE A 46 2.80 7.51 0.27
CA PHE A 46 1.44 7.46 -0.26
C PHE A 46 1.07 6.02 -0.65
N GLU A 47 -0.05 5.53 -0.13
CA GLU A 47 -0.53 4.17 -0.34
C GLU A 47 -1.81 4.16 -1.19
N PRO A 48 -1.77 3.65 -2.43
CA PRO A 48 -2.98 3.32 -3.18
C PRO A 48 -3.64 2.09 -2.56
N LEU A 49 -4.97 2.12 -2.38
CA LEU A 49 -5.72 1.01 -1.78
C LEU A 49 -6.58 0.27 -2.81
N HIS A 50 -6.93 -0.97 -2.51
CA HIS A 50 -7.75 -1.80 -3.38
C HIS A 50 -9.04 -1.09 -3.82
N PRO A 51 -9.46 -1.17 -5.09
CA PRO A 51 -10.62 -0.44 -5.61
C PRO A 51 -11.94 -0.75 -4.89
N MET A 52 -12.07 -1.91 -4.25
CA MET A 52 -13.26 -2.23 -3.45
C MET A 52 -13.45 -1.34 -2.22
N VAL A 53 -12.42 -0.61 -1.78
CA VAL A 53 -12.52 0.34 -0.67
C VAL A 53 -12.48 1.81 -1.12
N CYS A 54 -12.64 2.06 -2.43
CA CYS A 54 -12.61 3.38 -3.03
C CYS A 54 -13.64 4.34 -2.43
N GLY A 55 -14.86 3.85 -2.16
CA GLY A 55 -15.89 4.67 -1.53
C GLY A 55 -15.60 5.13 -0.10
N GLY A 56 -14.84 4.34 0.66
CA GLY A 56 -14.67 4.58 2.11
C GLY A 56 -13.25 4.92 2.56
N ARG A 57 -12.22 4.61 1.79
CA ARG A 57 -10.84 4.70 2.28
C ARG A 57 -9.85 5.41 1.36
N SER A 58 -9.86 5.17 0.06
CA SER A 58 -8.92 5.81 -0.85
C SER A 58 -9.49 5.92 -2.27
N VAL A 59 -9.47 7.12 -2.83
CA VAL A 59 -9.91 7.37 -4.20
C VAL A 59 -8.81 7.11 -5.24
N ILE A 60 -7.65 6.62 -4.81
CA ILE A 60 -6.54 6.20 -5.67
C ILE A 60 -6.27 4.71 -5.42
N SER A 61 -6.29 3.90 -6.48
CA SER A 61 -6.21 2.44 -6.35
C SER A 61 -5.09 1.78 -7.15
N ARG A 62 -4.53 2.45 -8.15
CA ARG A 62 -3.42 1.93 -8.94
C ARG A 62 -2.12 2.65 -8.58
N VAL A 63 -1.00 1.91 -8.63
CA VAL A 63 0.33 2.53 -8.47
C VAL A 63 0.58 3.58 -9.55
N ALA A 64 0.14 3.35 -10.78
CA ALA A 64 0.24 4.35 -11.87
C ALA A 64 -0.49 5.65 -11.53
N ASP A 65 -1.73 5.57 -11.04
CA ASP A 65 -2.52 6.75 -10.66
C ASP A 65 -1.89 7.48 -9.45
N ALA A 66 -1.32 6.74 -8.51
CA ALA A 66 -0.59 7.31 -7.38
C ALA A 66 0.68 8.06 -7.84
N LEU A 67 1.40 7.53 -8.83
CA LEU A 67 2.55 8.19 -9.42
C LEU A 67 2.16 9.48 -10.15
N ASP A 68 1.07 9.46 -10.94
CA ASP A 68 0.56 10.67 -11.61
C ASP A 68 0.17 11.74 -10.59
N PHE A 69 -0.43 11.31 -9.48
CA PHE A 69 -0.79 12.18 -8.36
C PHE A 69 0.45 12.80 -7.70
N LEU A 70 1.51 12.01 -7.45
CA LEU A 70 2.77 12.50 -6.89
C LEU A 70 3.55 13.39 -7.88
N ASP A 71 3.52 13.07 -9.17
CA ASP A 71 4.14 13.91 -10.21
C ASP A 71 3.51 15.31 -10.24
N ALA A 72 2.18 15.41 -10.02
CA ALA A 72 1.49 16.70 -9.92
C ALA A 72 1.92 17.53 -8.68
N LEU A 73 2.37 16.87 -7.60
CA LEU A 73 2.91 17.54 -6.40
C LEU A 73 4.36 18.02 -6.61
N ASN A 74 5.12 17.35 -7.47
CA ASN A 74 6.53 17.67 -7.78
C ASN A 74 7.42 17.79 -6.53
N THR A 75 7.35 16.81 -5.63
CA THR A 75 8.00 16.84 -4.30
C THR A 75 8.58 15.47 -3.91
N ASP A 76 9.46 14.92 -4.75
CA ASP A 76 10.10 13.61 -4.52
C ASP A 76 10.95 13.56 -3.24
N ASP A 77 11.35 14.72 -2.70
CA ASP A 77 12.03 14.84 -1.42
C ASP A 77 11.10 14.55 -0.22
N VAL A 78 9.80 14.80 -0.36
CA VAL A 78 8.79 14.61 0.70
C VAL A 78 8.03 13.32 0.50
N PHE A 79 7.50 13.10 -0.70
CA PHE A 79 6.63 11.97 -0.97
C PHE A 79 7.35 10.79 -1.61
N GLY A 80 6.85 9.60 -1.31
CA GLY A 80 7.13 8.36 -2.01
C GLY A 80 5.91 7.45 -1.92
N LEU A 81 6.10 6.16 -2.19
CA LEU A 81 5.02 5.18 -2.23
C LEU A 81 5.18 4.12 -1.14
N ALA A 82 4.07 3.77 -0.52
CA ALA A 82 3.88 2.49 0.13
C ALA A 82 3.13 1.57 -0.84
N VAL A 83 3.66 0.39 -1.08
CA VAL A 83 3.04 -0.62 -1.93
C VAL A 83 2.57 -1.76 -1.05
N ASP A 84 1.27 -1.99 -0.98
CA ASP A 84 0.68 -3.14 -0.29
C ASP A 84 0.25 -4.20 -1.32
N SER A 85 0.85 -5.38 -1.25
CA SER A 85 0.52 -6.47 -2.16
C SER A 85 -0.99 -6.76 -2.20
N TYR A 86 -1.65 -6.68 -1.05
CA TYR A 86 -3.11 -6.87 -0.93
C TYR A 86 -3.92 -5.84 -1.72
N ALA A 87 -3.41 -4.62 -1.81
CA ALA A 87 -4.09 -3.54 -2.50
C ALA A 87 -3.92 -3.59 -4.02
N VAL A 88 -2.78 -4.12 -4.54
CA VAL A 88 -2.38 -3.92 -5.94
C VAL A 88 -2.17 -5.21 -6.75
N TRP A 89 -2.29 -6.40 -6.16
CA TRP A 89 -2.01 -7.69 -6.82
C TRP A 89 -2.78 -7.93 -8.12
N TRP A 90 -3.94 -7.34 -8.27
CA TRP A 90 -4.85 -7.44 -9.40
C TRP A 90 -4.45 -6.57 -10.61
N ASP A 91 -3.56 -5.58 -10.43
CA ASP A 91 -3.17 -4.63 -11.48
C ASP A 91 -2.18 -5.27 -12.45
N LEU A 92 -2.61 -5.47 -13.69
CA LEU A 92 -1.81 -6.11 -14.75
C LEU A 92 -0.63 -5.24 -15.20
N ASP A 93 -0.67 -3.93 -14.95
CA ASP A 93 0.41 -2.98 -15.29
C ASP A 93 1.36 -2.73 -14.11
N LEU A 94 1.19 -3.46 -12.99
CA LEU A 94 1.94 -3.23 -11.75
C LEU A 94 3.45 -3.22 -11.95
N ALA A 95 4.00 -4.21 -12.66
CA ALA A 95 5.45 -4.30 -12.89
C ALA A 95 6.02 -3.07 -13.62
N ALA A 96 5.29 -2.51 -14.59
CA ALA A 96 5.68 -1.29 -15.28
C ALA A 96 5.61 -0.06 -14.37
N SER A 97 4.56 0.02 -13.55
CA SER A 97 4.35 1.09 -12.57
C SER A 97 5.44 1.09 -11.49
N LEU A 98 5.83 -0.08 -10.97
CA LEU A 98 6.93 -0.20 -10.00
C LEU A 98 8.27 0.25 -10.57
N ARG A 99 8.60 -0.13 -11.82
CA ARG A 99 9.81 0.39 -12.49
C ARG A 99 9.79 1.91 -12.64
N ARG A 100 8.63 2.52 -12.97
CA ARG A 100 8.47 3.98 -13.01
C ARG A 100 8.66 4.60 -11.63
N ALA A 101 8.20 3.95 -10.58
CA ALA A 101 8.35 4.44 -9.21
C ALA A 101 9.82 4.54 -8.78
N GLY A 102 10.60 3.49 -9.03
CA GLY A 102 12.05 3.49 -8.75
C GLY A 102 12.38 3.92 -7.32
N PRO A 103 13.20 4.99 -7.15
CA PRO A 103 13.65 5.45 -5.82
C PRO A 103 12.52 6.03 -4.95
N ARG A 104 11.32 6.22 -5.48
CA ARG A 104 10.15 6.64 -4.70
C ARG A 104 9.52 5.53 -3.87
N LEU A 105 9.91 4.26 -4.07
CA LEU A 105 9.43 3.13 -3.26
C LEU A 105 9.99 3.21 -1.84
N LEU A 106 9.11 3.39 -0.85
CA LEU A 106 9.48 3.56 0.57
C LEU A 106 9.11 2.36 1.43
N HIS A 107 7.94 1.76 1.20
CA HIS A 107 7.42 0.63 1.94
C HIS A 107 6.93 -0.47 1.01
N PHE A 108 7.07 -1.71 1.48
CA PHE A 108 6.44 -2.87 0.87
C PHE A 108 5.73 -3.68 1.94
N HIS A 109 4.39 -3.64 1.91
CA HIS A 109 3.54 -4.42 2.80
C HIS A 109 3.07 -5.68 2.08
N VAL A 110 3.00 -6.78 2.82
CA VAL A 110 2.59 -8.09 2.28
C VAL A 110 1.56 -8.76 3.16
N SER A 111 0.56 -9.32 2.53
CA SER A 111 -0.41 -10.25 3.07
C SER A 111 -0.98 -11.07 1.93
N ASP A 112 -2.07 -11.78 2.13
CA ASP A 112 -2.68 -12.56 1.06
C ASP A 112 -4.17 -12.28 0.92
N TRP A 113 -4.67 -12.41 -0.32
CA TRP A 113 -6.07 -12.33 -0.65
C TRP A 113 -6.67 -13.72 -0.65
N LEU A 114 -7.53 -14.00 0.33
CA LEU A 114 -8.22 -15.28 0.40
C LEU A 114 -9.20 -15.42 -0.78
N ARG A 115 -9.21 -16.60 -1.42
CA ARG A 115 -10.10 -16.86 -2.55
C ARG A 115 -11.57 -16.60 -2.24
N ASP A 116 -11.98 -16.97 -1.03
CA ASP A 116 -13.36 -16.86 -0.55
C ASP A 116 -13.45 -15.78 0.56
N THR A 117 -12.74 -14.64 0.38
CA THR A 117 -12.76 -13.56 1.37
C THR A 117 -14.19 -13.06 1.62
N GLU A 118 -14.54 -12.92 2.89
CA GLU A 118 -15.83 -12.42 3.35
C GLU A 118 -15.80 -10.92 3.68
N ASP A 119 -14.62 -10.38 3.96
CA ASP A 119 -14.42 -8.97 4.32
C ASP A 119 -13.10 -8.46 3.74
N VAL A 120 -13.19 -7.52 2.79
CA VAL A 120 -12.02 -6.94 2.11
C VAL A 120 -11.05 -6.24 3.08
N ARG A 121 -11.50 -5.84 4.26
CA ARG A 121 -10.68 -5.12 5.22
C ARG A 121 -10.10 -6.02 6.29
N PHE A 122 -10.88 -6.96 6.83
CA PHE A 122 -10.55 -7.69 8.05
C PHE A 122 -10.44 -9.21 7.86
N ASP A 123 -10.26 -9.66 6.61
CA ASP A 123 -10.14 -11.09 6.28
C ASP A 123 -8.91 -11.36 5.41
N ARG A 124 -7.77 -10.68 5.74
CA ARG A 124 -6.51 -10.95 5.06
C ARG A 124 -5.89 -12.27 5.52
N GLY A 125 -5.25 -12.97 4.57
CA GLY A 125 -4.41 -14.13 4.82
C GLY A 125 -2.96 -13.76 5.12
N MET A 126 -2.23 -14.68 5.75
CA MET A 126 -0.77 -14.69 5.78
C MET A 126 -0.25 -14.99 4.36
N PRO A 127 0.89 -14.45 3.92
CA PRO A 127 1.48 -14.88 2.65
C PRO A 127 1.50 -16.40 2.49
N GLY A 128 0.91 -16.91 1.40
CA GLY A 128 0.69 -18.33 1.13
C GLY A 128 -0.68 -18.89 1.54
N ASP A 129 -1.57 -18.11 2.16
CA ASP A 129 -2.94 -18.54 2.46
C ASP A 129 -3.89 -18.35 1.27
N GLY A 130 -3.55 -17.49 0.31
CA GLY A 130 -4.48 -17.04 -0.72
C GLY A 130 -3.96 -17.16 -2.13
N VAL A 131 -4.17 -16.11 -2.92
CA VAL A 131 -3.94 -16.11 -4.37
C VAL A 131 -2.86 -15.13 -4.85
N ILE A 132 -2.24 -14.35 -3.96
CA ILE A 132 -1.25 -13.35 -4.33
C ILE A 132 0.11 -14.04 -4.56
N ASP A 133 0.70 -13.82 -5.71
CA ASP A 133 2.09 -14.19 -5.99
C ASP A 133 3.04 -13.15 -5.36
N ASN A 134 3.16 -13.20 -4.02
CA ASN A 134 3.98 -12.26 -3.25
C ASN A 134 5.47 -12.34 -3.63
N ARG A 135 5.98 -13.53 -3.99
CA ARG A 135 7.36 -13.69 -4.47
C ARG A 135 7.61 -12.88 -5.73
N ARG A 136 6.72 -12.99 -6.72
CA ARG A 136 6.82 -12.21 -7.95
C ARG A 136 6.72 -10.70 -7.70
N LEU A 137 5.82 -10.28 -6.80
CA LEU A 137 5.71 -8.86 -6.45
C LEU A 137 7.00 -8.37 -5.80
N ARG A 138 7.60 -9.16 -4.91
CA ARG A 138 8.89 -8.83 -4.32
C ARG A 138 10.00 -8.71 -5.38
N GLU A 139 10.09 -9.66 -6.31
CA GLU A 139 11.05 -9.59 -7.41
C GLU A 139 10.88 -8.27 -8.20
N TRP A 140 9.65 -7.88 -8.54
CA TRP A 140 9.39 -6.61 -9.23
C TRP A 140 9.76 -5.38 -8.39
N MET A 141 9.54 -5.41 -7.09
CA MET A 141 9.99 -4.34 -6.18
C MET A 141 11.52 -4.23 -6.14
N GLU A 142 12.21 -5.36 -6.05
CA GLU A 142 13.67 -5.42 -6.05
C GLU A 142 14.28 -4.99 -7.39
N ASP A 143 13.68 -5.40 -8.51
CA ASP A 143 14.06 -4.98 -9.87
C ASP A 143 13.86 -3.48 -10.07
N ALA A 144 12.84 -2.89 -9.44
CA ALA A 144 12.61 -1.45 -9.42
C ALA A 144 13.56 -0.68 -8.49
N GLY A 145 14.44 -1.36 -7.77
CA GLY A 145 15.46 -0.77 -6.89
C GLY A 145 15.07 -0.68 -5.42
N PHE A 146 13.92 -1.23 -5.00
CA PHE A 146 13.55 -1.27 -3.58
C PHE A 146 14.52 -2.15 -2.78
N ARG A 147 14.96 -1.64 -1.61
CA ARG A 147 15.87 -2.35 -0.69
C ARG A 147 15.45 -2.17 0.77
N GLY A 148 14.22 -1.69 0.98
CA GLY A 148 13.65 -1.50 2.31
C GLY A 148 13.16 -2.79 2.96
N PRO A 149 12.63 -2.70 4.18
CA PRO A 149 12.01 -3.82 4.86
C PRO A 149 10.72 -4.27 4.15
N VAL A 150 10.44 -5.56 4.21
CA VAL A 150 9.15 -6.14 3.84
C VAL A 150 8.35 -6.32 5.14
N GLU A 151 7.20 -5.70 5.20
CA GLU A 151 6.34 -5.68 6.39
C GLU A 151 5.12 -6.57 6.17
N VAL A 152 4.88 -7.50 7.09
CA VAL A 152 3.68 -8.34 7.06
C VAL A 152 2.54 -7.58 7.72
N GLU A 153 1.52 -7.20 6.92
CA GLU A 153 0.38 -6.42 7.38
C GLU A 153 -0.92 -7.23 7.24
N ILE A 154 -1.33 -7.90 8.32
CA ILE A 154 -2.47 -8.82 8.32
C ILE A 154 -3.61 -8.31 9.19
N PHE A 155 -4.63 -7.73 8.57
CA PHE A 155 -5.91 -7.47 9.21
C PHE A 155 -6.77 -8.73 9.09
N SER A 156 -6.85 -9.54 10.13
CA SER A 156 -7.47 -10.87 10.10
C SER A 156 -8.23 -11.16 11.39
N GLU A 157 -9.41 -10.52 11.53
CA GLU A 157 -10.20 -10.54 12.76
C GLU A 157 -10.65 -11.93 13.17
N LYS A 158 -11.01 -12.77 12.20
CA LYS A 158 -11.54 -14.12 12.46
C LYS A 158 -10.47 -15.20 12.58
N ASN A 159 -9.23 -14.95 12.15
CA ASN A 159 -8.17 -15.95 12.07
C ASN A 159 -6.89 -15.47 12.78
N TRP A 160 -6.01 -14.72 12.07
CA TRP A 160 -4.64 -14.48 12.55
C TRP A 160 -4.60 -13.63 13.83
N TRP A 161 -5.51 -12.70 14.04
CA TRP A 161 -5.59 -11.90 15.27
C TRP A 161 -6.08 -12.69 16.51
N ARG A 162 -6.56 -13.92 16.30
CA ARG A 162 -7.02 -14.80 17.40
C ARG A 162 -5.98 -15.84 17.79
N ARG A 163 -4.89 -15.93 17.06
CA ARG A 163 -3.80 -16.88 17.31
C ARG A 163 -2.85 -16.34 18.36
N ASP A 164 -2.07 -17.26 18.94
CA ASP A 164 -0.97 -16.88 19.80
C ASP A 164 0.06 -16.05 19.02
N PRO A 165 0.52 -14.88 19.54
CA PRO A 165 1.45 -14.01 18.84
C PRO A 165 2.77 -14.70 18.46
N ASP A 166 3.28 -15.60 19.30
CA ASP A 166 4.52 -16.34 19.01
C ASP A 166 4.33 -17.31 17.84
N ASP A 167 3.14 -17.92 17.71
CA ASP A 167 2.80 -18.77 16.57
C ASP A 167 2.67 -17.95 15.29
N VAL A 168 2.11 -16.73 15.37
CA VAL A 168 2.03 -15.81 14.23
C VAL A 168 3.43 -15.43 13.75
N VAL A 169 4.30 -14.99 14.64
CA VAL A 169 5.69 -14.61 14.31
C VAL A 169 6.46 -15.81 13.74
N ARG A 170 6.33 -17.00 14.34
CA ARG A 170 6.95 -18.22 13.83
C ARG A 170 6.48 -18.51 12.40
N THR A 171 5.17 -18.42 12.13
CA THR A 171 4.62 -18.66 10.79
C THR A 171 5.16 -17.65 9.78
N ILE A 172 5.29 -16.36 10.14
CA ILE A 172 5.90 -15.35 9.28
C ILE A 172 7.33 -15.74 8.89
N LEU A 173 8.14 -16.16 9.88
CA LEU A 173 9.53 -16.55 9.66
C LEU A 173 9.65 -17.80 8.78
N ASP A 174 8.81 -18.80 9.01
CA ASP A 174 8.81 -20.04 8.24
C ASP A 174 8.41 -19.79 6.77
N ARG A 175 7.40 -18.97 6.55
CA ARG A 175 6.88 -18.66 5.21
C ARG A 175 7.73 -17.66 4.42
N ARG A 176 8.59 -16.90 5.10
CA ARG A 176 9.46 -15.93 4.45
C ARG A 176 10.29 -16.52 3.30
N ALA A 177 10.83 -17.72 3.47
CA ALA A 177 11.68 -18.36 2.46
C ALA A 177 10.88 -18.90 1.26
N GLU A 178 9.59 -19.18 1.44
CA GLU A 178 8.76 -19.83 0.43
C GLU A 178 7.92 -18.81 -0.36
N PHE A 179 7.38 -17.79 0.31
CA PHE A 179 6.39 -16.88 -0.26
C PHE A 179 6.88 -15.42 -0.37
N LEU A 180 8.06 -15.12 0.15
CA LEU A 180 8.69 -13.80 0.10
C LEU A 180 10.17 -13.95 -0.30
#